data_b073b4a9f2a039dc9115f2c1a21e682c
#
_entry.id   b073b4a9f2a039dc9115f2c1a21e682c
#
_cell.length_a   1.000
_cell.length_b   1.000
_cell.length_c   1.000
_cell.angle_alpha   90.00
_cell.angle_beta   90.00
_cell.angle_gamma   90.00
#
_symmetry.space_group_name_H-M   'P 1'
#
loop_
_entity.id
_entity.type
_entity.pdbx_description
1 polymer ?
#
loop_
_entity_poly.entity_id
_entity_poly.type
_entity_poly.pdbx_seq_one_letter_code
_entity_poly.pdbx_strand_id
1 'polypeptide(L)'
;MNIVITGMKHCGKSTHGNALAEHLKYRFRDTDDMLTDLYREQTGKRLSPRDIFRDEGESFFRNLEVEVVKQLASGSNDGDENKVIALGGGLPANDAVTPWLEKLGFFVYLKVSPEIIFKRIMARGLPPFLDPARPYESFNELYKQREQYYLRLANLVVEIDHEMPLKAADKLIIDRIEEALNERQHIR
;
A
#
# COMPACT_ATOMS: atom_id res chain seq x y z
N MET A 1 9.04 -10.72 -11.70
CA MET A 1 7.91 -9.73 -11.75
C MET A 1 7.52 -9.36 -10.33
N ASN A 2 7.48 -8.09 -10.00
CA ASN A 2 7.08 -7.65 -8.67
C ASN A 2 5.56 -7.82 -8.44
N ILE A 3 5.18 -7.99 -7.16
CA ILE A 3 3.78 -7.97 -6.71
C ILE A 3 3.59 -6.70 -5.88
N VAL A 4 2.62 -5.88 -6.24
CA VAL A 4 2.37 -4.57 -5.62
C VAL A 4 1.05 -4.63 -4.87
N ILE A 5 1.10 -4.47 -3.56
CA ILE A 5 -0.09 -4.51 -2.70
C ILE A 5 -0.59 -3.09 -2.44
N THR A 6 -1.82 -2.83 -2.80
CA THR A 6 -2.50 -1.54 -2.58
C THR A 6 -3.77 -1.70 -1.73
N GLY A 7 -4.26 -0.61 -1.17
CA GLY A 7 -5.47 -0.57 -0.34
C GLY A 7 -5.39 0.46 0.77
N MET A 8 -6.49 0.62 1.50
CA MET A 8 -6.60 1.60 2.59
C MET A 8 -5.55 1.40 3.69
N LYS A 9 -5.21 2.48 4.38
CA LYS A 9 -4.42 2.38 5.60
C LYS A 9 -5.14 1.46 6.60
N HIS A 10 -4.38 0.62 7.30
CA HIS A 10 -4.86 -0.41 8.24
C HIS A 10 -5.58 -1.62 7.61
N CYS A 11 -5.58 -1.79 6.29
CA CYS A 11 -6.09 -3.03 5.67
C CYS A 11 -5.11 -4.23 5.80
N GLY A 12 -3.87 -4.00 6.25
CA GLY A 12 -2.90 -5.08 6.51
C GLY A 12 -1.82 -5.26 5.44
N LYS A 13 -1.64 -4.34 4.49
CA LYS A 13 -0.66 -4.44 3.39
C LYS A 13 0.73 -4.87 3.82
N SER A 14 1.30 -4.18 4.81
CA SER A 14 2.67 -4.49 5.28
C SER A 14 2.74 -5.86 5.95
N THR A 15 1.72 -6.23 6.74
CA THR A 15 1.66 -7.51 7.43
C THR A 15 1.56 -8.68 6.44
N HIS A 16 0.55 -8.63 5.57
CA HIS A 16 0.32 -9.68 4.56
C HIS A 16 1.39 -9.66 3.46
N GLY A 17 1.92 -8.48 3.15
CA GLY A 17 3.02 -8.33 2.19
C GLY A 17 4.31 -9.00 2.66
N ASN A 18 4.66 -8.88 3.94
CA ASN A 18 5.79 -9.61 4.52
C ASN A 18 5.58 -11.13 4.46
N ALA A 19 4.38 -11.62 4.85
CA ALA A 19 4.07 -13.04 4.80
C ALA A 19 4.13 -13.59 3.35
N LEU A 20 3.61 -12.84 2.38
CA LEU A 20 3.70 -13.19 0.96
C LEU A 20 5.15 -13.19 0.46
N ALA A 21 5.95 -12.20 0.85
CA ALA A 21 7.35 -12.11 0.45
C ALA A 21 8.18 -13.28 1.00
N GLU A 22 7.95 -13.66 2.25
CA GLU A 22 8.57 -14.83 2.87
C GLU A 22 8.18 -16.12 2.13
N HIS A 23 6.89 -16.31 1.82
CA HIS A 23 6.37 -17.47 1.09
C HIS A 23 7.01 -17.60 -0.32
N LEU A 24 7.08 -16.49 -1.06
CA LEU A 24 7.64 -16.47 -2.43
C LEU A 24 9.16 -16.37 -2.48
N LYS A 25 9.83 -16.16 -1.35
CA LYS A 25 11.27 -15.84 -1.26
C LYS A 25 11.63 -14.56 -2.04
N TYR A 26 10.75 -13.57 -2.00
CA TYR A 26 10.93 -12.25 -2.57
C TYR A 26 11.40 -11.26 -1.51
N ARG A 27 11.99 -10.14 -1.93
CA ARG A 27 12.24 -9.03 -1.02
C ARG A 27 10.95 -8.27 -0.72
N PHE A 28 10.73 -7.92 0.54
CA PHE A 28 9.67 -7.01 0.94
C PHE A 28 10.15 -5.56 0.92
N ARG A 29 9.29 -4.66 0.41
CA ARG A 29 9.47 -3.21 0.46
C ARG A 29 8.17 -2.52 0.87
N ASP A 30 8.24 -1.59 1.81
CA ASP A 30 7.13 -0.71 2.17
C ASP A 30 7.49 0.71 1.76
N THR A 31 6.62 1.36 0.97
CA THR A 31 6.90 2.72 0.48
C THR A 31 6.89 3.76 1.58
N ASP A 32 6.16 3.54 2.70
CA ASP A 32 6.18 4.42 3.86
C ASP A 32 7.55 4.36 4.57
N ASP A 33 8.16 3.17 4.67
CA ASP A 33 9.51 2.99 5.21
C ASP A 33 10.57 3.61 4.29
N MET A 34 10.47 3.36 2.98
CA MET A 34 11.39 3.95 2.00
C MET A 34 11.34 5.48 2.00
N LEU A 35 10.15 6.06 2.15
CA LEU A 35 9.96 7.51 2.25
C LEU A 35 10.64 8.07 3.51
N THR A 36 10.51 7.37 4.64
CA THR A 36 11.18 7.74 5.90
C THR A 36 12.70 7.67 5.77
N ASP A 37 13.23 6.62 5.13
CA ASP A 37 14.66 6.47 4.91
C ASP A 37 15.22 7.54 3.96
N LEU A 38 14.52 7.81 2.86
CA LEU A 38 14.89 8.88 1.92
C LEU A 38 14.89 10.25 2.60
N TYR A 39 13.88 10.56 3.40
CA TYR A 39 13.83 11.80 4.17
C TYR A 39 15.01 11.90 5.14
N ARG A 40 15.35 10.80 5.82
CA ARG A 40 16.51 10.75 6.72
C ARG A 40 17.82 10.97 5.97
N GLU A 41 17.97 10.42 4.79
CA GLU A 41 19.16 10.62 3.95
C GLU A 41 19.31 12.09 3.53
N GLN A 42 18.21 12.75 3.17
CA GLN A 42 18.22 14.14 2.71
C GLN A 42 18.41 15.16 3.86
N THR A 43 17.87 14.87 5.05
CA THR A 43 17.76 15.87 6.14
C THR A 43 18.52 15.52 7.39
N GLY A 44 18.98 14.28 7.55
CA GLY A 44 19.56 13.75 8.79
C GLY A 44 18.53 13.46 9.88
N LYS A 45 17.23 13.76 9.66
CA LYS A 45 16.15 13.58 10.65
C LYS A 45 15.37 12.30 10.36
N ARG A 46 14.92 11.62 11.40
CA ARG A 46 14.03 10.45 11.28
C ARG A 46 12.64 10.82 11.78
N LEU A 47 11.71 11.01 10.85
CA LEU A 47 10.31 11.32 11.13
C LEU A 47 9.40 10.27 10.50
N SER A 48 8.21 10.04 11.09
CA SER A 48 7.19 9.21 10.46
C SER A 48 6.63 9.91 9.21
N PRO A 49 6.03 9.18 8.24
CA PRO A 49 5.39 9.80 7.08
C PRO A 49 4.35 10.87 7.45
N ARG A 50 3.62 10.65 8.56
CA ARG A 50 2.65 11.62 9.09
C ARG A 50 3.33 12.90 9.57
N ASP A 51 4.46 12.77 10.28
CA ASP A 51 5.18 13.92 10.81
C ASP A 51 5.87 14.69 9.68
N ILE A 52 6.43 14.00 8.68
CA ILE A 52 6.98 14.63 7.48
C ILE A 52 5.88 15.44 6.77
N PHE A 53 4.70 14.86 6.55
CA PHE A 53 3.58 15.57 5.93
C PHE A 53 3.16 16.81 6.72
N ARG A 54 3.11 16.71 8.05
CA ARG A 54 2.74 17.84 8.93
C ARG A 54 3.79 18.95 8.93
N ASP A 55 5.08 18.58 9.02
CA ASP A 55 6.17 19.51 9.27
C ASP A 55 6.70 20.15 7.98
N GLU A 56 6.75 19.39 6.88
CA GLU A 56 7.29 19.85 5.58
C GLU A 56 6.18 20.23 4.57
N GLY A 57 4.93 19.84 4.84
CA GLY A 57 3.78 20.13 4.00
C GLY A 57 3.56 19.12 2.85
N GLU A 58 2.39 19.25 2.23
CA GLU A 58 1.92 18.31 1.23
C GLU A 58 2.82 18.23 0.00
N SER A 59 3.24 19.38 -0.55
CA SER A 59 4.03 19.43 -1.78
C SER A 59 5.37 18.68 -1.62
N PHE A 60 6.06 18.88 -0.50
CA PHE A 60 7.30 18.18 -0.21
C PHE A 60 7.07 16.68 -0.07
N PHE A 61 6.05 16.29 0.68
CA PHE A 61 5.69 14.89 0.88
C PHE A 61 5.37 14.18 -0.46
N ARG A 62 4.59 14.83 -1.34
CA ARG A 62 4.25 14.28 -2.65
C ARG A 62 5.47 14.10 -3.56
N ASN A 63 6.45 15.00 -3.46
CA ASN A 63 7.71 14.85 -4.19
C ASN A 63 8.52 13.65 -3.67
N LEU A 64 8.58 13.42 -2.35
CA LEU A 64 9.23 12.23 -1.80
C LEU A 64 8.55 10.94 -2.29
N GLU A 65 7.22 10.90 -2.34
CA GLU A 65 6.50 9.75 -2.92
C GLU A 65 6.93 9.48 -4.38
N VAL A 66 7.08 10.53 -5.18
CA VAL A 66 7.56 10.41 -6.58
C VAL A 66 8.97 9.83 -6.64
N GLU A 67 9.88 10.31 -5.79
CA GLU A 67 11.26 9.81 -5.75
C GLU A 67 11.32 8.33 -5.35
N VAL A 68 10.56 7.92 -4.33
CA VAL A 68 10.46 6.52 -3.89
C VAL A 68 9.95 5.63 -5.02
N VAL A 69 8.89 6.05 -5.72
CA VAL A 69 8.33 5.24 -6.81
C VAL A 69 9.29 5.16 -8.00
N LYS A 70 10.01 6.24 -8.32
CA LYS A 70 11.07 6.23 -9.34
C LYS A 70 12.20 5.27 -8.99
N GLN A 71 12.65 5.25 -7.75
CA GLN A 71 13.68 4.29 -7.29
C GLN A 71 13.21 2.85 -7.45
N LEU A 72 11.96 2.54 -7.08
CA LEU A 72 11.37 1.22 -7.26
C LEU A 72 11.27 0.82 -8.74
N ALA A 73 10.85 1.75 -9.60
CA ALA A 73 10.67 1.50 -11.03
C ALA A 73 11.99 1.35 -11.79
N SER A 74 13.06 2.02 -11.34
CA SER A 74 14.39 1.93 -11.96
C SER A 74 15.18 0.69 -11.58
N GLY A 75 14.75 -0.03 -10.52
CA GLY A 75 15.49 -1.19 -10.00
C GLY A 75 16.85 -0.86 -9.37
N SER A 76 17.17 0.43 -9.22
CA SER A 76 18.53 0.93 -8.95
C SER A 76 19.13 0.47 -7.61
N ASN A 77 18.31 0.05 -6.64
CA ASN A 77 18.81 -0.22 -5.29
C ASN A 77 18.81 -1.71 -4.87
N ASP A 78 18.26 -2.63 -5.67
CA ASP A 78 17.99 -3.99 -5.18
C ASP A 78 18.34 -5.15 -6.13
N GLY A 79 19.05 -4.87 -7.24
CA GLY A 79 19.33 -5.90 -8.25
C GLY A 79 18.05 -6.41 -8.95
N ASP A 80 18.18 -7.51 -9.73
CA ASP A 80 17.09 -8.10 -10.53
C ASP A 80 16.11 -8.98 -9.72
N GLU A 81 16.15 -8.92 -8.38
CA GLU A 81 15.29 -9.75 -7.55
C GLU A 81 13.84 -9.26 -7.55
N ASN A 82 12.91 -10.19 -7.63
CA ASN A 82 11.48 -9.90 -7.51
C ASN A 82 11.13 -9.39 -6.11
N LYS A 83 10.16 -8.48 -6.04
CA LYS A 83 9.76 -7.80 -4.81
C LYS A 83 8.27 -7.94 -4.54
N VAL A 84 7.90 -7.97 -3.27
CA VAL A 84 6.56 -7.63 -2.79
C VAL A 84 6.62 -6.20 -2.26
N ILE A 85 5.82 -5.33 -2.84
CA ILE A 85 5.82 -3.88 -2.55
C ILE A 85 4.48 -3.51 -1.91
N ALA A 86 4.50 -3.02 -0.67
CA ALA A 86 3.33 -2.42 -0.03
C ALA A 86 3.31 -0.92 -0.30
N LEU A 87 2.24 -0.42 -0.92
CA LEU A 87 2.07 1.01 -1.18
C LEU A 87 1.46 1.75 0.00
N GLY A 88 1.95 2.93 0.31
CA GLY A 88 1.27 3.88 1.18
C GLY A 88 -0.16 4.13 0.71
N GLY A 89 -1.14 4.14 1.64
CA GLY A 89 -2.56 4.16 1.27
C GLY A 89 -3.00 5.42 0.52
N GLY A 90 -2.24 6.51 0.57
CA GLY A 90 -2.51 7.74 -0.19
C GLY A 90 -1.74 7.85 -1.49
N LEU A 91 -0.71 7.03 -1.68
CA LEU A 91 0.22 7.15 -2.80
C LEU A 91 -0.46 7.00 -4.17
N PRO A 92 -1.41 6.07 -4.40
CA PRO A 92 -2.11 5.98 -5.69
C PRO A 92 -2.96 7.21 -6.07
N ALA A 93 -3.25 8.10 -5.13
CA ALA A 93 -3.96 9.36 -5.38
C ALA A 93 -3.02 10.53 -5.75
N ASN A 94 -1.71 10.30 -5.76
CA ASN A 94 -0.73 11.26 -6.25
C ASN A 94 -0.54 11.07 -7.76
N ASP A 95 -1.15 11.92 -8.57
CA ASP A 95 -1.11 11.79 -10.04
C ASP A 95 0.31 11.82 -10.62
N ALA A 96 1.25 12.47 -9.95
CA ALA A 96 2.64 12.56 -10.38
C ALA A 96 3.39 11.20 -10.33
N VAL A 97 2.89 10.21 -9.59
CA VAL A 97 3.50 8.85 -9.55
C VAL A 97 2.95 7.93 -10.64
N THR A 98 1.82 8.25 -11.25
CA THR A 98 1.11 7.38 -12.21
C THR A 98 2.02 6.79 -13.30
N PRO A 99 2.88 7.56 -14.00
CA PRO A 99 3.73 7.02 -15.07
C PRO A 99 4.73 5.96 -14.63
N TRP A 100 5.03 5.91 -13.33
CA TRP A 100 5.98 5.00 -12.71
C TRP A 100 5.29 3.82 -12.05
N LEU A 101 4.10 4.05 -11.46
CA LEU A 101 3.32 3.00 -10.80
C LEU A 101 3.00 1.85 -11.75
N GLU A 102 2.51 2.13 -12.94
CA GLU A 102 2.10 1.13 -13.93
C GLU A 102 3.24 0.18 -14.32
N LYS A 103 4.49 0.61 -14.11
CA LYS A 103 5.69 -0.19 -14.41
C LYS A 103 6.14 -1.09 -13.26
N LEU A 104 5.57 -0.93 -12.05
CA LEU A 104 6.05 -1.62 -10.86
C LEU A 104 5.81 -3.12 -10.89
N GLY A 105 4.70 -3.61 -11.44
CA GLY A 105 4.42 -5.03 -11.48
C GLY A 105 2.95 -5.42 -11.49
N PHE A 106 2.61 -6.53 -10.84
CA PHE A 106 1.26 -7.06 -10.71
C PHE A 106 0.58 -6.49 -9.48
N PHE A 107 -0.51 -5.73 -9.67
CA PHE A 107 -1.20 -5.02 -8.61
C PHE A 107 -2.29 -5.86 -7.97
N VAL A 108 -2.22 -5.99 -6.65
CA VAL A 108 -3.20 -6.65 -5.79
C VAL A 108 -3.85 -5.61 -4.88
N TYR A 109 -5.14 -5.41 -5.04
CA TYR A 109 -5.92 -4.58 -4.13
C TYR A 109 -6.48 -5.44 -2.98
N LEU A 110 -6.02 -5.16 -1.75
CA LEU A 110 -6.61 -5.74 -0.54
C LEU A 110 -7.84 -4.91 -0.16
N LYS A 111 -9.00 -5.37 -0.60
CA LYS A 111 -10.29 -4.74 -0.34
C LYS A 111 -10.85 -5.28 0.97
N VAL A 112 -10.51 -4.62 2.06
CA VAL A 112 -11.07 -4.92 3.40
C VAL A 112 -12.30 -4.05 3.63
N SER A 113 -13.34 -4.60 4.26
CA SER A 113 -14.57 -3.85 4.49
C SER A 113 -14.33 -2.56 5.28
N PRO A 114 -15.05 -1.46 4.95
CA PRO A 114 -14.88 -0.18 5.63
C PRO A 114 -15.07 -0.29 7.14
N GLU A 115 -15.99 -1.13 7.60
CA GLU A 115 -16.30 -1.34 9.00
C GLU A 115 -15.11 -1.92 9.76
N ILE A 116 -14.43 -2.91 9.18
CA ILE A 116 -13.23 -3.53 9.76
C ILE A 116 -12.10 -2.49 9.86
N ILE A 117 -11.87 -1.74 8.78
CA ILE A 117 -10.81 -0.73 8.77
C ILE A 117 -11.12 0.38 9.76
N PHE A 118 -12.35 0.87 9.79
CA PHE A 118 -12.75 1.92 10.72
C PHE A 118 -12.58 1.48 12.18
N LYS A 119 -12.99 0.27 12.53
CA LYS A 119 -12.75 -0.32 13.86
C LYS A 119 -11.27 -0.34 14.22
N ARG A 120 -10.40 -0.74 13.28
CA ARG A 120 -8.94 -0.76 13.48
C ARG A 120 -8.34 0.64 13.63
N ILE A 121 -8.88 1.63 12.93
CA ILE A 121 -8.48 3.03 13.05
C ILE A 121 -8.86 3.56 14.43
N MET A 122 -10.11 3.37 14.85
CA MET A 122 -10.63 3.88 16.11
C MET A 122 -9.94 3.27 17.33
N ALA A 123 -9.49 2.01 17.24
CA ALA A 123 -8.68 1.37 18.28
C ALA A 123 -7.32 2.07 18.53
N ARG A 124 -6.85 2.90 17.58
CA ARG A 124 -5.61 3.69 17.68
C ARG A 124 -5.86 5.19 17.93
N GLY A 125 -7.11 5.57 18.13
CA GLY A 125 -7.55 6.95 18.28
C GLY A 125 -8.01 7.59 16.97
N LEU A 126 -8.83 8.64 17.08
CA LEU A 126 -9.37 9.37 15.93
C LEU A 126 -8.25 10.09 15.17
N PRO A 127 -8.05 9.81 13.87
CA PRO A 127 -7.07 10.53 13.08
C PRO A 127 -7.51 11.97 12.82
N PRO A 128 -6.57 12.93 12.74
CA PRO A 128 -6.89 14.36 12.55
C PRO A 128 -7.50 14.70 11.18
N PHE A 129 -7.44 13.78 10.23
CA PHE A 129 -8.04 13.96 8.90
C PHE A 129 -9.50 13.49 8.82
N LEU A 130 -10.06 12.94 9.91
CA LEU A 130 -11.47 12.59 10.00
C LEU A 130 -12.23 13.67 10.79
N ASP A 131 -13.45 13.96 10.35
CA ASP A 131 -14.34 14.88 11.03
C ASP A 131 -14.75 14.30 12.40
N PRO A 132 -14.41 14.95 13.52
CA PRO A 132 -14.78 14.46 14.86
C PRO A 132 -16.29 14.38 15.10
N ALA A 133 -17.09 15.20 14.40
CA ALA A 133 -18.54 15.19 14.50
C ALA A 133 -19.19 14.04 13.73
N ARG A 134 -18.53 13.57 12.65
CA ARG A 134 -19.04 12.50 11.77
C ARG A 134 -17.89 11.57 11.33
N PRO A 135 -17.24 10.89 12.29
CA PRO A 135 -16.00 10.17 12.00
C PRO A 135 -16.17 9.00 11.01
N TYR A 136 -17.27 8.26 11.09
CA TYR A 136 -17.51 7.13 10.19
C TYR A 136 -17.89 7.61 8.77
N GLU A 137 -18.74 8.61 8.67
CA GLU A 137 -19.16 9.18 7.39
C GLU A 137 -17.96 9.77 6.63
N SER A 138 -17.14 10.59 7.31
CA SER A 138 -15.95 11.19 6.71
C SER A 138 -14.91 10.13 6.32
N PHE A 139 -14.77 9.04 7.11
CA PHE A 139 -13.96 7.91 6.73
C PHE A 139 -14.50 7.20 5.48
N ASN A 140 -15.81 6.98 5.41
CA ASN A 140 -16.44 6.27 4.30
C ASN A 140 -16.36 7.08 2.99
N GLU A 141 -16.48 8.39 3.06
CA GLU A 141 -16.24 9.31 1.93
C GLU A 141 -14.80 9.15 1.41
N LEU A 142 -13.81 9.21 2.32
CA LEU A 142 -12.41 9.01 1.99
C LEU A 142 -12.13 7.61 1.41
N TYR A 143 -12.77 6.57 1.98
CA TYR A 143 -12.65 5.19 1.50
C TYR A 143 -13.14 5.08 0.05
N LYS A 144 -14.34 5.57 -0.25
CA LYS A 144 -14.92 5.54 -1.60
C LYS A 144 -14.09 6.33 -2.61
N GLN A 145 -13.56 7.50 -2.21
CA GLN A 145 -12.68 8.28 -3.07
C GLN A 145 -11.39 7.51 -3.41
N ARG A 146 -10.76 6.87 -2.42
CA ARG A 146 -9.50 6.15 -2.64
C ARG A 146 -9.69 4.81 -3.33
N GLU A 147 -10.80 4.14 -3.10
CA GLU A 147 -11.12 2.85 -3.73
C GLU A 147 -11.05 2.93 -5.26
N GLN A 148 -11.47 4.05 -5.86
CA GLN A 148 -11.41 4.26 -7.31
C GLN A 148 -9.97 4.16 -7.85
N TYR A 149 -8.99 4.71 -7.12
CA TYR A 149 -7.58 4.61 -7.50
C TYR A 149 -7.05 3.19 -7.36
N TYR A 150 -7.43 2.47 -6.31
CA TYR A 150 -7.00 1.08 -6.11
C TYR A 150 -7.58 0.17 -7.18
N LEU A 151 -8.87 0.30 -7.51
CA LEU A 151 -9.53 -0.48 -8.55
C LEU A 151 -8.95 -0.22 -9.94
N ARG A 152 -8.60 1.04 -10.25
CA ARG A 152 -7.97 1.39 -11.54
C ARG A 152 -6.63 0.69 -11.75
N LEU A 153 -5.85 0.49 -10.69
CA LEU A 153 -4.54 -0.15 -10.75
C LEU A 153 -4.61 -1.67 -10.64
N ALA A 154 -5.67 -2.23 -10.03
CA ALA A 154 -5.73 -3.62 -9.63
C ALA A 154 -5.77 -4.58 -10.83
N ASN A 155 -4.84 -5.54 -10.84
CA ASN A 155 -4.93 -6.74 -11.67
C ASN A 155 -5.70 -7.85 -10.95
N LEU A 156 -5.71 -7.82 -9.61
CA LEU A 156 -6.45 -8.73 -8.75
C LEU A 156 -7.05 -7.95 -7.58
N VAL A 157 -8.30 -8.24 -7.25
CA VAL A 157 -8.95 -7.77 -6.02
C VAL A 157 -9.13 -8.95 -5.07
N VAL A 158 -8.58 -8.83 -3.87
CA VAL A 158 -8.79 -9.81 -2.79
C VAL A 158 -9.71 -9.17 -1.75
N GLU A 159 -10.94 -9.65 -1.66
CA GLU A 159 -11.95 -9.13 -0.74
C GLU A 159 -11.84 -9.81 0.63
N ILE A 160 -11.88 -9.01 1.69
CA ILE A 160 -11.90 -9.44 3.10
C ILE A 160 -13.06 -8.71 3.77
N ASP A 161 -14.20 -9.36 3.85
CA ASP A 161 -15.48 -8.82 4.32
C ASP A 161 -15.79 -9.12 5.78
N HIS A 162 -15.01 -10.00 6.42
CA HIS A 162 -15.14 -10.34 7.83
C HIS A 162 -13.78 -10.49 8.52
N GLU A 163 -13.78 -10.33 9.84
CA GLU A 163 -12.59 -10.54 10.67
C GLU A 163 -12.23 -12.04 10.69
N MET A 164 -10.97 -12.34 10.43
CA MET A 164 -10.45 -13.71 10.46
C MET A 164 -9.07 -13.74 11.15
N PRO A 165 -8.62 -14.92 11.64
CA PRO A 165 -7.27 -15.07 12.16
C PRO A 165 -6.22 -14.69 11.13
N LEU A 166 -5.11 -14.06 11.58
CA LEU A 166 -4.06 -13.56 10.71
C LEU A 166 -3.57 -14.64 9.70
N LYS A 167 -3.27 -15.84 10.18
CA LYS A 167 -2.81 -16.95 9.32
C LYS A 167 -3.83 -17.37 8.27
N ALA A 168 -5.13 -17.25 8.56
CA ALA A 168 -6.18 -17.56 7.60
C ALA A 168 -6.26 -16.49 6.51
N ALA A 169 -6.11 -15.21 6.89
CA ALA A 169 -6.03 -14.10 5.95
C ALA A 169 -4.77 -14.20 5.06
N ASP A 170 -3.60 -14.51 5.64
CA ASP A 170 -2.37 -14.73 4.88
C ASP A 170 -2.56 -15.82 3.84
N LYS A 171 -3.11 -16.99 4.27
CA LYS A 171 -3.36 -18.11 3.36
C LYS A 171 -4.32 -17.73 2.23
N LEU A 172 -5.44 -17.09 2.54
CA LEU A 172 -6.40 -16.62 1.53
C LEU A 172 -5.74 -15.72 0.50
N ILE A 173 -4.96 -14.73 0.95
CA ILE A 173 -4.30 -13.75 0.08
C ILE A 173 -3.26 -14.44 -0.80
N ILE A 174 -2.44 -15.32 -0.23
CA ILE A 174 -1.42 -16.07 -0.96
C ILE A 174 -2.05 -16.96 -2.02
N ASP A 175 -3.04 -17.80 -1.64
CA ASP A 175 -3.72 -18.71 -2.56
C ASP A 175 -4.34 -17.96 -3.76
N ARG A 176 -5.01 -16.82 -3.51
CA ARG A 176 -5.62 -15.98 -4.56
C ARG A 176 -4.59 -15.37 -5.51
N ILE A 177 -3.44 -14.95 -4.97
CA ILE A 177 -2.37 -14.37 -5.79
C ILE A 177 -1.72 -15.45 -6.65
N GLU A 178 -1.42 -16.63 -6.10
CA GLU A 178 -0.83 -17.74 -6.85
C GLU A 178 -1.75 -18.23 -7.96
N GLU A 179 -3.06 -18.36 -7.68
CA GLU A 179 -4.07 -18.70 -8.67
C GLU A 179 -4.05 -17.72 -9.85
N ALA A 180 -4.15 -16.42 -9.57
CA ALA A 180 -4.15 -15.38 -10.61
C ALA A 180 -2.83 -15.33 -11.42
N LEU A 181 -1.69 -15.59 -10.78
CA LEU A 181 -0.40 -15.63 -11.47
C LEU A 181 -0.28 -16.86 -12.38
N ASN A 182 -0.78 -18.02 -11.96
CA ASN A 182 -0.79 -19.25 -12.74
C ASN A 182 -1.70 -19.13 -13.98
N GLU A 183 -2.92 -18.57 -13.82
CA GLU A 183 -3.81 -18.30 -14.94
C GLU A 183 -3.16 -17.41 -16.00
N ARG A 184 -2.42 -16.38 -15.56
CA ARG A 184 -1.72 -15.45 -16.46
C ARG A 184 -0.56 -16.10 -17.24
N GLN A 185 0.04 -17.14 -16.72
CA GLN A 185 1.10 -17.89 -17.42
C GLN A 185 0.55 -18.81 -18.51
N HIS A 186 -0.69 -19.30 -18.36
CA HIS A 186 -1.35 -20.21 -19.32
C HIS A 186 -2.00 -19.47 -20.52
N ILE A 187 -2.14 -18.14 -20.43
CA ILE A 187 -2.75 -17.30 -21.49
C ILE A 187 -1.65 -16.73 -22.44
N ARG A 188 -0.38 -16.88 -22.11
CA ARG A 188 0.76 -16.44 -22.93
C ARG A 188 1.34 -17.59 -23.74
#